data_a087e7d5447160fc4a52ca5dda818047
#
_entry.id   a087e7d5447160fc4a52ca5dda818047
#
_cell.length_a   1.000
_cell.length_b   1.000
_cell.length_c   1.000
_cell.angle_alpha   90.00
_cell.angle_beta   90.00
_cell.angle_gamma   90.00
#
_symmetry.space_group_name_H-M   'P 1'
#
loop_
_entity.id
_entity.type
_entity.pdbx_description
1 polymer ?
#
loop_
_entity_poly.entity_id
_entity_poly.type
_entity_poly.pdbx_seq_one_letter_code
_entity_poly.pdbx_strand_id
1 'polypeptide(L)'
;MRAANWKDYELIDTGSGERLERWGDILLIRPDPQIIWKSEKKDPRWRSAHARYKRSSTGGGKWEVYKKLPDVWKITRGDLTFRLKPMGFKHTGVFPEQAVNWDYTAARIRAAKEKNPEREIKILNLFGYTGAATLACMEAGATVTHVDASKGMV
;
A
#
# COMPACT_ATOMS: atom_id res chain seq x y z
N MET A 1 -10.16 7.86 11.36
CA MET A 1 -10.58 7.37 10.02
C MET A 1 -10.02 5.97 9.80
N ARG A 2 -10.72 5.11 9.08
CA ARG A 2 -10.23 3.77 8.71
C ARG A 2 -9.98 3.75 7.21
N ALA A 3 -8.89 3.11 6.76
CA ALA A 3 -8.66 2.80 5.36
C ALA A 3 -9.64 1.68 4.94
N ALA A 4 -10.90 2.04 4.78
CA ALA A 4 -11.96 1.16 4.36
C ALA A 4 -12.05 1.10 2.82
N ASN A 5 -12.90 0.21 2.31
CA ASN A 5 -13.22 0.10 0.89
C ASN A 5 -12.09 -0.44 0.00
N TRP A 6 -11.18 -1.22 0.58
CA TRP A 6 -10.29 -2.05 -0.19
C TRP A 6 -10.94 -3.41 -0.48
N LYS A 7 -11.33 -3.67 -1.71
CA LYS A 7 -11.81 -5.00 -2.12
C LYS A 7 -10.66 -6.00 -2.20
N ASP A 8 -9.52 -5.56 -2.72
CA ASP A 8 -8.37 -6.41 -2.99
C ASP A 8 -7.30 -6.39 -1.89
N TYR A 9 -7.51 -5.63 -0.81
CA TYR A 9 -6.60 -5.62 0.33
C TYR A 9 -7.34 -5.84 1.65
N GLU A 10 -6.77 -6.63 2.53
CA GLU A 10 -7.27 -6.88 3.88
C GLU A 10 -6.11 -7.07 4.85
N LEU A 11 -6.13 -6.32 5.95
CA LEU A 11 -5.34 -6.66 7.13
C LEU A 11 -6.12 -7.73 7.92
N ILE A 12 -5.66 -8.98 7.82
CA ILE A 12 -6.39 -10.14 8.35
C ILE A 12 -6.21 -10.27 9.85
N ASP A 13 -4.94 -10.26 10.29
CA ASP A 13 -4.58 -10.47 11.69
C ASP A 13 -3.22 -9.84 12.00
N THR A 14 -2.99 -9.54 13.29
CA THR A 14 -1.75 -8.94 13.76
C THR A 14 -1.34 -9.53 15.09
N GLY A 15 -0.04 -9.72 15.28
CA GLY A 15 0.50 -10.15 16.57
C GLY A 15 1.95 -10.57 16.52
N SER A 16 2.59 -10.50 17.66
CA SER A 16 3.98 -10.91 17.85
C SER A 16 4.93 -10.27 16.82
N GLY A 17 4.77 -8.98 16.57
CA GLY A 17 5.63 -8.20 15.66
C GLY A 17 5.34 -8.39 14.18
N GLU A 18 4.24 -9.04 13.80
CA GLU A 18 3.91 -9.35 12.42
C GLU A 18 2.45 -9.05 12.10
N ARG A 19 2.19 -8.86 10.82
CA ARG A 19 0.87 -8.74 10.24
C ARG A 19 0.68 -9.74 9.10
N LEU A 20 -0.50 -10.33 9.07
CA LEU A 20 -0.99 -11.19 8.00
C LEU A 20 -1.92 -10.36 7.12
N GLU A 21 -1.63 -10.30 5.84
CA GLU A 21 -2.34 -9.45 4.89
C GLU A 21 -2.74 -10.24 3.64
N ARG A 22 -3.89 -9.89 3.09
CA ARG A 22 -4.31 -10.33 1.75
C ARG A 22 -4.14 -9.19 0.76
N TRP A 23 -3.53 -9.51 -0.39
CA TRP A 23 -3.25 -8.62 -1.49
C TRP A 23 -3.75 -9.22 -2.80
N GLY A 24 -5.02 -9.01 -3.16
CA GLY A 24 -5.72 -9.81 -4.14
C GLY A 24 -5.85 -11.25 -3.62
N ASP A 25 -5.33 -12.22 -4.36
CA ASP A 25 -5.29 -13.63 -3.95
C ASP A 25 -4.01 -14.00 -3.17
N ILE A 26 -3.09 -13.06 -2.97
CA ILE A 26 -1.79 -13.30 -2.35
C ILE A 26 -1.87 -13.00 -0.84
N LEU A 27 -1.48 -13.97 -0.02
CA LEU A 27 -1.33 -13.81 1.42
C LEU A 27 0.14 -13.58 1.77
N LEU A 28 0.42 -12.50 2.47
CA LEU A 28 1.77 -12.13 2.90
C LEU A 28 1.85 -11.95 4.40
N ILE A 29 2.98 -12.39 4.97
CA ILE A 29 3.36 -12.10 6.35
C ILE A 29 4.51 -11.10 6.32
N ARG A 30 4.30 -9.96 6.97
CA ARG A 30 5.31 -8.90 7.03
C ARG A 30 5.58 -8.46 8.47
N PRO A 31 6.83 -8.14 8.83
CA PRO A 31 7.15 -7.61 10.15
C PRO A 31 6.61 -6.20 10.32
N ASP A 32 6.06 -5.93 11.48
CA ASP A 32 5.62 -4.61 11.90
C ASP A 32 6.00 -4.38 13.36
N PRO A 33 7.02 -3.54 13.65
CA PRO A 33 7.49 -3.32 15.02
C PRO A 33 6.51 -2.57 15.91
N GLN A 34 5.47 -1.97 15.34
CA GLN A 34 4.40 -1.33 16.11
C GLN A 34 3.45 -2.34 16.74
N ILE A 35 3.47 -3.59 16.29
CA ILE A 35 2.65 -4.67 16.81
C ILE A 35 3.36 -5.31 18.01
N ILE A 36 3.20 -4.71 19.19
CA ILE A 36 3.87 -5.13 20.42
C ILE A 36 3.12 -6.22 21.20
N TRP A 37 1.85 -6.45 20.87
CA TRP A 37 1.04 -7.48 21.54
C TRP A 37 1.37 -8.87 21.04
N LYS A 38 1.28 -9.84 21.95
CA LYS A 38 1.41 -11.25 21.62
C LYS A 38 0.10 -11.77 21.00
N SER A 39 0.21 -12.70 20.06
CA SER A 39 -0.92 -13.40 19.47
C SER A 39 -0.57 -14.86 19.27
N GLU A 40 -1.54 -15.74 19.48
CA GLU A 40 -1.43 -17.18 19.17
C GLU A 40 -1.54 -17.46 17.68
N LYS A 41 -1.82 -16.43 16.84
CA LYS A 41 -1.96 -16.56 15.38
C LYS A 41 -2.93 -17.67 14.99
N LYS A 42 -4.12 -17.66 15.60
CA LYS A 42 -5.14 -18.71 15.43
C LYS A 42 -5.75 -18.77 14.03
N ASP A 43 -5.74 -17.64 13.29
CA ASP A 43 -6.27 -17.64 11.94
C ASP A 43 -5.49 -18.64 11.06
N PRO A 44 -6.17 -19.61 10.43
CA PRO A 44 -5.51 -20.66 9.63
C PRO A 44 -4.74 -20.10 8.45
N ARG A 45 -5.05 -18.89 7.99
CA ARG A 45 -4.37 -18.21 6.89
C ARG A 45 -2.90 -17.89 7.21
N TRP A 46 -2.49 -17.82 8.48
CA TRP A 46 -1.07 -17.73 8.87
C TRP A 46 -0.23 -18.89 8.32
N ARG A 47 -0.83 -20.09 8.29
CA ARG A 47 -0.16 -21.32 7.81
C ARG A 47 -0.24 -21.48 6.30
N SER A 48 -1.08 -20.70 5.64
CA SER A 48 -1.32 -20.77 4.19
C SER A 48 -0.75 -19.58 3.42
N ALA A 49 0.03 -18.73 4.07
CA ALA A 49 0.68 -17.59 3.43
C ALA A 49 1.53 -17.99 2.22
N HIS A 50 1.57 -17.13 1.22
CA HIS A 50 2.40 -17.33 0.02
C HIS A 50 3.87 -17.00 0.30
N ALA A 51 4.12 -15.95 1.07
CA ALA A 51 5.48 -15.54 1.44
C ALA A 51 5.50 -14.81 2.78
N ARG A 52 6.68 -14.81 3.40
CA ARG A 52 6.99 -14.08 4.63
C ARG A 52 8.28 -13.31 4.45
N TYR A 53 8.27 -12.04 4.82
CA TYR A 53 9.49 -11.25 4.87
C TYR A 53 10.19 -11.43 6.21
N LYS A 54 11.42 -11.94 6.19
CA LYS A 54 12.28 -12.06 7.36
C LYS A 54 13.33 -10.95 7.38
N ARG A 55 13.37 -10.21 8.48
CA ARG A 55 14.42 -9.22 8.71
C ARG A 55 15.76 -9.91 9.00
N SER A 56 16.83 -9.34 8.48
CA SER A 56 18.18 -9.68 8.88
C SER A 56 18.57 -8.92 10.16
N SER A 57 19.44 -9.49 10.98
CA SER A 57 20.04 -8.81 12.15
C SER A 57 20.97 -7.67 11.75
N THR A 58 21.49 -7.67 10.53
CA THR A 58 22.43 -6.67 9.98
C THR A 58 21.76 -5.59 9.15
N GLY A 59 20.42 -5.55 9.15
CA GLY A 59 19.62 -4.66 8.31
C GLY A 59 19.10 -5.35 7.04
N GLY A 60 18.02 -4.78 6.47
CA GLY A 60 17.36 -5.39 5.32
C GLY A 60 16.61 -6.68 5.66
N GLY A 61 16.62 -7.64 4.76
CA GLY A 61 15.97 -8.94 4.91
C GLY A 61 15.66 -9.60 3.58
N LYS A 62 14.91 -10.69 3.63
CA LYS A 62 14.53 -11.45 2.43
C LYS A 62 13.12 -12.00 2.53
N TRP A 63 12.50 -12.23 1.38
CA TRP A 63 11.26 -12.97 1.27
C TRP A 63 11.53 -14.48 1.29
N GLU A 64 10.88 -15.17 2.20
CA GLU A 64 10.75 -16.63 2.15
C GLU A 64 9.46 -16.96 1.43
N VAL A 65 9.57 -17.62 0.30
CA VAL A 65 8.43 -17.98 -0.56
C VAL A 65 8.04 -19.42 -0.25
N TYR A 66 6.78 -19.63 0.15
CA TYR A 66 6.22 -20.93 0.54
C TYR A 66 5.33 -21.52 -0.56
N LYS A 67 4.73 -20.66 -1.38
CA LYS A 67 3.86 -21.05 -2.49
C LYS A 67 4.23 -20.23 -3.71
N LYS A 68 3.81 -20.68 -4.89
CA LYS A 68 4.02 -19.93 -6.14
C LYS A 68 3.56 -18.48 -5.96
N LEU A 69 4.50 -17.56 -6.08
CA LEU A 69 4.30 -16.13 -5.98
C LEU A 69 4.57 -15.52 -7.36
N PRO A 70 3.63 -14.77 -7.94
CA PRO A 70 3.89 -14.03 -9.17
C PRO A 70 4.98 -12.98 -8.96
N ASP A 71 5.81 -12.75 -9.98
CA ASP A 71 6.80 -11.66 -9.95
C ASP A 71 6.10 -10.30 -9.81
N VAL A 72 4.91 -10.18 -10.42
CA VAL A 72 4.06 -9.00 -10.37
C VAL A 72 2.60 -9.45 -10.36
N TRP A 73 1.79 -8.82 -9.51
CA TRP A 73 0.33 -8.94 -9.55
C TRP A 73 -0.34 -7.58 -9.43
N LYS A 74 -1.65 -7.54 -9.61
CA LYS A 74 -2.42 -6.29 -9.56
C LYS A 74 -3.42 -6.33 -8.43
N ILE A 75 -3.68 -5.17 -7.84
CA ILE A 75 -4.83 -4.89 -6.99
C ILE A 75 -5.48 -3.60 -7.45
N THR A 76 -6.76 -3.44 -7.15
CA THR A 76 -7.56 -2.28 -7.54
C THR A 76 -8.13 -1.57 -6.32
N ARG A 77 -8.36 -0.28 -6.45
CA ARG A 77 -9.15 0.51 -5.52
C ARG A 77 -9.87 1.62 -6.29
N GLY A 78 -11.19 1.52 -6.40
CA GLY A 78 -11.95 2.34 -7.36
C GLY A 78 -11.40 2.12 -8.77
N ASP A 79 -11.15 3.20 -9.47
CA ASP A 79 -10.59 3.17 -10.83
C ASP A 79 -9.06 3.04 -10.87
N LEU A 80 -8.41 3.09 -9.71
CA LEU A 80 -6.97 2.98 -9.61
C LEU A 80 -6.53 1.51 -9.60
N THR A 81 -5.54 1.18 -10.45
CA THR A 81 -4.88 -0.14 -10.48
C THR A 81 -3.43 -0.01 -10.07
N PHE A 82 -3.01 -0.83 -9.12
CA PHE A 82 -1.65 -0.87 -8.60
C PHE A 82 -0.97 -2.18 -9.01
N ARG A 83 0.24 -2.06 -9.56
CA ARG A 83 1.12 -3.22 -9.80
C ARG A 83 1.99 -3.43 -8.58
N LEU A 84 1.93 -4.62 -8.02
CA LEU A 84 2.66 -5.01 -6.81
C LEU A 84 3.71 -6.05 -7.14
N LYS A 85 4.79 -6.02 -6.38
CA LYS A 85 5.84 -7.07 -6.40
C LYS A 85 6.51 -7.15 -5.03
N PRO A 86 7.08 -8.30 -4.64
CA PRO A 86 7.98 -8.38 -3.50
C PRO A 86 9.20 -7.51 -3.79
N MET A 87 9.41 -6.47 -3.00
CA MET A 87 10.58 -5.60 -3.14
C MET A 87 11.71 -6.09 -2.25
N GLY A 88 12.93 -5.61 -2.47
CA GLY A 88 14.11 -5.93 -1.64
C GLY A 88 13.96 -5.58 -0.16
N PHE A 89 12.94 -4.81 0.18
CA PHE A 89 12.48 -4.53 1.54
C PHE A 89 11.12 -5.21 1.79
N LYS A 90 10.58 -5.08 3.01
CA LYS A 90 9.26 -5.62 3.36
C LYS A 90 8.08 -5.01 2.56
N HIS A 91 8.35 -4.09 1.66
CA HIS A 91 7.35 -3.35 0.89
C HIS A 91 6.88 -4.13 -0.35
N THR A 92 5.69 -3.77 -0.82
CA THR A 92 5.02 -4.42 -1.97
C THR A 92 4.69 -3.45 -3.09
N GLY A 93 4.97 -2.15 -2.90
CA GLY A 93 4.71 -1.11 -3.88
C GLY A 93 3.59 -0.13 -3.51
N VAL A 94 2.75 -0.43 -2.52
CA VAL A 94 1.72 0.49 -2.04
C VAL A 94 1.56 0.41 -0.52
N PHE A 95 1.10 1.50 0.07
CA PHE A 95 0.74 1.60 1.48
C PHE A 95 -0.78 1.77 1.60
N PRO A 96 -1.53 0.68 1.84
CA PRO A 96 -3.00 0.72 1.87
C PRO A 96 -3.58 1.65 2.92
N GLU A 97 -2.87 1.83 4.03
CA GLU A 97 -3.24 2.75 5.11
C GLU A 97 -3.29 4.21 4.66
N GLN A 98 -2.55 4.57 3.62
CA GLN A 98 -2.56 5.92 3.04
C GLN A 98 -3.82 6.24 2.23
N ALA A 99 -4.64 5.25 1.95
CA ALA A 99 -5.89 5.46 1.20
C ALA A 99 -6.82 6.49 1.84
N VAL A 100 -6.79 6.62 3.16
CA VAL A 100 -7.53 7.66 3.91
C VAL A 100 -7.09 9.06 3.48
N ASN A 101 -5.78 9.26 3.31
CA ASN A 101 -5.21 10.54 2.88
C ASN A 101 -5.53 10.80 1.39
N TRP A 102 -5.53 9.75 0.56
CA TRP A 102 -5.92 9.88 -0.85
C TRP A 102 -7.38 10.32 -0.98
N ASP A 103 -8.29 9.67 -0.23
CA ASP A 103 -9.72 10.04 -0.22
C ASP A 103 -9.95 11.47 0.23
N TYR A 104 -9.29 11.85 1.32
CA TYR A 104 -9.38 13.21 1.83
C TYR A 104 -8.92 14.24 0.80
N THR A 105 -7.75 14.02 0.20
CA THR A 105 -7.18 14.95 -0.79
C THR A 105 -8.04 15.00 -2.05
N ALA A 106 -8.47 13.84 -2.56
CA ALA A 106 -9.35 13.75 -3.72
C ALA A 106 -10.69 14.49 -3.50
N ALA A 107 -11.30 14.31 -2.32
CA ALA A 107 -12.53 15.03 -1.96
C ALA A 107 -12.33 16.55 -1.94
N ARG A 108 -11.19 17.04 -1.43
CA ARG A 108 -10.86 18.46 -1.42
C ARG A 108 -10.67 19.02 -2.83
N ILE A 109 -10.00 18.27 -3.71
CA ILE A 109 -9.79 18.65 -5.11
C ILE A 109 -11.15 18.75 -5.82
N ARG A 110 -12.00 17.71 -5.72
CA ARG A 110 -13.33 17.68 -6.35
C ARG A 110 -14.19 18.84 -5.87
N ALA A 111 -14.26 19.10 -4.56
CA ALA A 111 -15.03 20.23 -4.00
C ALA A 111 -14.51 21.60 -4.49
N ALA A 112 -13.21 21.75 -4.73
CA ALA A 112 -12.67 22.98 -5.30
C ALA A 112 -13.04 23.15 -6.79
N LYS A 113 -13.04 22.04 -7.54
CA LYS A 113 -13.48 22.00 -8.95
C LYS A 113 -14.99 22.25 -9.11
N GLU A 114 -15.82 21.72 -8.21
CA GLU A 114 -17.27 21.98 -8.20
C GLU A 114 -17.58 23.49 -8.05
N LYS A 115 -16.81 24.18 -7.21
CA LYS A 115 -16.97 25.64 -7.02
C LYS A 115 -16.47 26.46 -8.19
N ASN A 116 -15.45 26.02 -8.87
CA ASN A 116 -14.88 26.66 -10.04
C ASN A 116 -14.26 25.58 -10.97
N PRO A 117 -15.01 25.10 -11.97
CA PRO A 117 -14.56 24.04 -12.89
C PRO A 117 -13.29 24.40 -13.66
N GLU A 118 -13.10 25.67 -14.01
CA GLU A 118 -11.93 26.15 -14.75
C GLU A 118 -10.67 26.31 -13.88
N ARG A 119 -10.83 26.21 -12.56
CA ARG A 119 -9.68 26.35 -11.66
C ARG A 119 -8.67 25.24 -11.86
N GLU A 120 -7.45 25.60 -12.22
CA GLU A 120 -6.31 24.67 -12.19
C GLU A 120 -5.91 24.37 -10.73
N ILE A 121 -5.87 23.11 -10.37
CA ILE A 121 -5.41 22.64 -9.05
C ILE A 121 -4.04 22.01 -9.24
N LYS A 122 -3.00 22.62 -8.67
CA LYS A 122 -1.62 22.13 -8.69
C LYS A 122 -1.28 21.54 -7.33
N ILE A 123 -0.79 20.30 -7.32
CA ILE A 123 -0.39 19.55 -6.13
C ILE A 123 1.11 19.24 -6.22
N LEU A 124 1.83 19.48 -5.15
CA LEU A 124 3.19 18.99 -4.96
C LEU A 124 3.15 17.78 -4.03
N ASN A 125 3.49 16.60 -4.56
CA ASN A 125 3.60 15.36 -3.80
C ASN A 125 5.07 15.06 -3.53
N LEU A 126 5.52 15.32 -2.30
CA LEU A 126 6.87 15.02 -1.83
C LEU A 126 6.90 13.63 -1.20
N PHE A 127 8.03 12.93 -1.36
CA PHE A 127 8.19 11.54 -0.92
C PHE A 127 7.13 10.64 -1.58
N GLY A 128 6.96 10.85 -2.88
CA GLY A 128 5.83 10.32 -3.64
C GLY A 128 5.80 8.81 -3.77
N TYR A 129 6.92 8.14 -3.45
CA TYR A 129 7.09 6.68 -3.52
C TYR A 129 6.68 6.17 -4.91
N THR A 130 5.84 5.14 -5.01
CA THR A 130 5.36 4.58 -6.29
C THR A 130 4.22 5.37 -6.94
N GLY A 131 3.85 6.53 -6.38
CA GLY A 131 2.89 7.45 -7.00
C GLY A 131 1.42 7.22 -6.66
N ALA A 132 1.07 6.40 -5.68
CA ALA A 132 -0.34 6.14 -5.36
C ALA A 132 -1.13 7.41 -4.99
N ALA A 133 -0.56 8.31 -4.18
CA ALA A 133 -1.17 9.60 -3.85
C ALA A 133 -1.23 10.52 -5.08
N THR A 134 -0.21 10.49 -5.94
CA THR A 134 -0.20 11.21 -7.21
C THR A 134 -1.37 10.81 -8.09
N LEU A 135 -1.55 9.49 -8.31
CA LEU A 135 -2.63 8.96 -9.12
C LEU A 135 -4.01 9.34 -8.56
N ALA A 136 -4.20 9.27 -7.24
CA ALA A 136 -5.45 9.66 -6.61
C ALA A 136 -5.77 11.17 -6.78
N CYS A 137 -4.76 12.03 -6.72
CA CYS A 137 -4.93 13.46 -6.97
C CYS A 137 -5.24 13.75 -8.45
N MET A 138 -4.57 13.07 -9.38
CA MET A 138 -4.79 13.21 -10.82
C MET A 138 -6.19 12.73 -11.21
N GLU A 139 -6.62 11.59 -10.68
CA GLU A 139 -7.99 11.07 -10.89
C GLU A 139 -9.06 12.05 -10.39
N ALA A 140 -8.77 12.81 -9.34
CA ALA A 140 -9.64 13.86 -8.83
C ALA A 140 -9.60 15.18 -9.64
N GLY A 141 -8.77 15.27 -10.67
CA GLY A 141 -8.68 16.41 -11.59
C GLY A 141 -7.59 17.43 -11.25
N ALA A 142 -6.54 17.05 -10.52
CA ALA A 142 -5.38 17.91 -10.28
C ALA A 142 -4.22 17.63 -11.23
N THR A 143 -3.40 18.65 -11.46
CA THR A 143 -2.06 18.52 -12.01
C THR A 143 -1.09 18.26 -10.86
N VAL A 144 -0.25 17.22 -10.95
CA VAL A 144 0.62 16.82 -9.83
C VAL A 144 2.09 16.86 -10.22
N THR A 145 2.90 17.53 -9.42
CA THR A 145 4.35 17.39 -9.44
C THR A 145 4.74 16.31 -8.43
N HIS A 146 5.26 15.20 -8.94
CA HIS A 146 5.68 14.04 -8.14
C HIS A 146 7.19 14.11 -7.89
N VAL A 147 7.60 14.03 -6.63
CA VAL A 147 9.02 14.08 -6.23
C VAL A 147 9.34 12.94 -5.28
N ASP A 148 10.36 12.15 -5.64
CA ASP A 148 10.96 11.15 -4.78
C ASP A 148 12.48 11.14 -4.95
N ALA A 149 13.21 10.83 -3.88
CA ALA A 149 14.67 10.77 -3.92
C ALA A 149 15.20 9.47 -4.54
N SER A 150 14.36 8.44 -4.60
CA SER A 150 14.73 7.13 -5.16
C SER A 150 14.49 7.10 -6.66
N LYS A 151 15.56 7.04 -7.46
CA LYS A 151 15.49 6.90 -8.93
C LYS A 151 14.65 5.72 -9.41
N GLY A 152 14.48 4.68 -8.61
CA GLY A 152 13.66 3.52 -8.98
C GLY A 152 12.17 3.69 -8.68
N MET A 153 11.76 4.83 -8.12
CA MET A 153 10.37 5.16 -7.76
C MET A 153 9.78 6.26 -8.65
N VAL A 154 10.62 6.95 -9.43
CA VAL A 154 10.25 8.03 -10.35
C VAL A 154 10.38 7.54 -11.78
#